data_060232690fe8f18e8141b78aa688e04f
#
_entry.id   060232690fe8f18e8141b78aa688e04f
#
_cell.length_a   1.000
_cell.length_b   1.000
_cell.length_c   1.000
_cell.angle_alpha   90.00
_cell.angle_beta   90.00
_cell.angle_gamma   90.00
#
_symmetry.space_group_name_H-M   'P 1'
#
loop_
_entity.id
_entity.type
_entity.pdbx_description
1 polymer ?
#
loop_
_entity_poly.entity_id
_entity_poly.type
_entity_poly.pdbx_seq_one_letter_code
_entity_poly.pdbx_strand_id
1 'polypeptide(L)'
;MIIFDTVKRYLEYKGYDVTYVSNFTDIDDKIIKKAIEEGVPSEEISTRYIEECLKDMDGMNMSRNVIHPLATEVIPDMIDMIQTLIDKGYAYNSNGTVYYRVRKFDDYGKLSNKNIEDLEAGHRDIKVSGEDNKEDPLDFVLWKPKKEGEPFWASPWSDGRPGWHIECSVMAKKYLGEEIDIHA
;
A
#
# COMPACT_ATOMS: atom_id res chain seq x y z
N MET A 1 -12.82 2.36 9.57
CA MET A 1 -13.65 3.25 8.70
C MET A 1 -14.62 4.13 9.51
N ILE A 2 -15.56 3.62 10.31
CA ILE A 2 -16.57 4.40 11.07
C ILE A 2 -15.94 5.53 11.92
N ILE A 3 -14.86 5.22 12.64
CA ILE A 3 -14.17 6.22 13.49
C ILE A 3 -13.70 7.42 12.65
N PHE A 4 -13.10 7.18 11.50
CA PHE A 4 -12.60 8.25 10.64
C PHE A 4 -13.71 9.00 9.90
N ASP A 5 -14.84 8.34 9.58
CA ASP A 5 -16.05 9.04 9.13
C ASP A 5 -16.57 10.01 10.20
N THR A 6 -16.56 9.59 11.46
CA THR A 6 -16.94 10.46 12.58
C THR A 6 -15.97 11.64 12.73
N VAL A 7 -14.64 11.40 12.62
CA VAL A 7 -13.63 12.46 12.66
C VAL A 7 -13.84 13.45 11.52
N LYS A 8 -14.03 12.97 10.29
CA LYS A 8 -14.34 13.79 9.11
C LYS A 8 -15.55 14.68 9.37
N ARG A 9 -16.69 14.10 9.74
CA ARG A 9 -17.93 14.85 10.02
C ARG A 9 -17.75 15.87 11.13
N TYR A 10 -16.98 15.56 12.17
CA TYR A 10 -16.70 16.49 13.24
C TYR A 10 -15.85 17.68 12.77
N LEU A 11 -14.83 17.44 11.96
CA LEU A 11 -14.00 18.50 11.39
C LEU A 11 -14.82 19.40 10.46
N GLU A 12 -15.66 18.82 9.60
CA GLU A 12 -16.59 19.57 8.74
C GLU A 12 -17.58 20.43 9.58
N TYR A 13 -18.12 19.85 10.68
CA TYR A 13 -18.97 20.60 11.61
C TYR A 13 -18.23 21.76 12.28
N LYS A 14 -16.92 21.65 12.49
CA LYS A 14 -16.06 22.72 13.00
C LYS A 14 -15.68 23.77 11.95
N GLY A 15 -16.10 23.58 10.69
CA GLY A 15 -15.89 24.52 9.59
C GLY A 15 -14.62 24.27 8.77
N TYR A 16 -13.97 23.13 8.93
CA TYR A 16 -12.85 22.73 8.08
C TYR A 16 -13.36 22.17 6.74
N ASP A 17 -12.62 22.44 5.68
CA ASP A 17 -12.76 21.75 4.40
C ASP A 17 -11.94 20.45 4.46
N VAL A 18 -12.59 19.29 4.35
CA VAL A 18 -11.96 17.99 4.60
C VAL A 18 -11.90 17.15 3.33
N THR A 19 -10.71 16.93 2.83
CA THR A 19 -10.44 15.92 1.81
C THR A 19 -10.10 14.60 2.51
N TYR A 20 -10.97 13.59 2.33
CA TYR A 20 -10.77 12.27 2.91
C TYR A 20 -10.51 11.23 1.83
N VAL A 21 -9.39 10.53 1.94
CA VAL A 21 -8.97 9.44 1.06
C VAL A 21 -8.92 8.15 1.87
N SER A 22 -9.59 7.12 1.39
CA SER A 22 -9.57 5.76 1.96
C SER A 22 -9.50 4.75 0.83
N ASN A 23 -8.31 4.25 0.53
CA ASN A 23 -8.09 3.35 -0.61
C ASN A 23 -8.73 1.97 -0.42
N PHE A 24 -8.92 1.28 -1.54
CA PHE A 24 -9.09 -0.15 -1.58
C PHE A 24 -7.83 -0.81 -2.13
N THR A 25 -7.29 -1.78 -1.40
CA THR A 25 -6.26 -2.69 -1.91
C THR A 25 -6.98 -3.74 -2.77
N ASP A 26 -6.89 -3.59 -4.08
CA ASP A 26 -7.56 -4.46 -5.06
C ASP A 26 -6.63 -5.51 -5.67
N ILE A 27 -5.36 -5.51 -5.24
CA ILE A 27 -4.35 -6.50 -5.60
C ILE A 27 -3.44 -6.83 -4.42
N ASP A 28 -3.54 -8.03 -3.89
CA ASP A 28 -2.64 -8.57 -2.86
C ASP A 28 -2.57 -10.10 -2.91
N ASP A 29 -1.70 -10.70 -2.07
CA ASP A 29 -1.51 -12.15 -2.01
C ASP A 29 -2.81 -12.90 -1.66
N LYS A 30 -3.69 -12.32 -0.83
CA LYS A 30 -4.96 -12.95 -0.40
C LYS A 30 -5.99 -12.94 -1.53
N ILE A 31 -6.10 -11.82 -2.25
CA ILE A 31 -6.98 -11.67 -3.40
C ILE A 31 -6.58 -12.65 -4.49
N ILE A 32 -5.27 -12.71 -4.82
CA ILE A 32 -4.74 -13.63 -5.83
C ILE A 32 -5.01 -15.09 -5.44
N LYS A 33 -4.73 -15.46 -4.19
CA LYS A 33 -5.00 -16.81 -3.70
C LYS A 33 -6.48 -17.17 -3.83
N LYS A 34 -7.37 -16.26 -3.43
CA LYS A 34 -8.82 -16.46 -3.53
C LYS A 34 -9.28 -16.61 -4.98
N ALA A 35 -8.73 -15.80 -5.88
CA ALA A 35 -9.01 -15.87 -7.32
C ALA A 35 -8.61 -17.23 -7.91
N ILE A 36 -7.44 -17.74 -7.55
CA ILE A 36 -6.96 -19.06 -7.97
C ILE A 36 -7.88 -20.18 -7.43
N GLU A 37 -8.28 -20.09 -6.14
CA GLU A 37 -9.17 -21.06 -5.49
C GLU A 37 -10.56 -21.10 -6.17
N GLU A 38 -11.09 -19.94 -6.60
CA GLU A 38 -12.39 -19.84 -7.27
C GLU A 38 -12.32 -20.02 -8.80
N GLY A 39 -11.12 -20.01 -9.38
CA GLY A 39 -10.92 -20.13 -10.83
C GLY A 39 -11.39 -18.90 -11.61
N VAL A 40 -11.31 -17.70 -11.02
CA VAL A 40 -11.73 -16.42 -11.59
C VAL A 40 -10.57 -15.41 -11.58
N PRO A 41 -10.65 -14.33 -12.39
CA PRO A 41 -9.66 -13.24 -12.32
C PRO A 41 -9.67 -12.56 -10.93
N SER A 42 -8.50 -12.06 -10.49
CA SER A 42 -8.37 -11.32 -9.22
C SER A 42 -9.21 -10.05 -9.18
N GLU A 43 -9.42 -9.39 -10.32
CA GLU A 43 -10.29 -8.23 -10.48
C GLU A 43 -11.75 -8.56 -10.12
N GLU A 44 -12.26 -9.75 -10.45
CA GLU A 44 -13.61 -10.17 -10.08
C GLU A 44 -13.76 -10.31 -8.57
N ILE A 45 -12.73 -10.85 -7.90
CA ILE A 45 -12.71 -10.98 -6.45
C ILE A 45 -12.71 -9.59 -5.79
N SER A 46 -11.79 -8.70 -6.20
CA SER A 46 -11.69 -7.36 -5.62
C SER A 46 -12.96 -6.55 -5.84
N THR A 47 -13.52 -6.54 -7.06
CA THR A 47 -14.76 -5.83 -7.39
C THR A 47 -15.91 -6.29 -6.50
N ARG A 48 -16.11 -7.62 -6.37
CA ARG A 48 -17.16 -8.20 -5.52
C ARG A 48 -17.06 -7.72 -4.07
N TYR A 49 -15.87 -7.77 -3.47
CA TYR A 49 -15.70 -7.36 -2.08
C TYR A 49 -15.73 -5.84 -1.87
N ILE A 50 -15.31 -5.06 -2.87
CA ILE A 50 -15.47 -3.59 -2.84
C ILE A 50 -16.97 -3.24 -2.84
N GLU A 51 -17.78 -3.85 -3.71
CA GLU A 51 -19.23 -3.63 -3.75
C GLU A 51 -19.91 -3.98 -2.42
N GLU A 52 -19.53 -5.11 -1.81
CA GLU A 52 -20.08 -5.49 -0.49
C GLU A 52 -19.64 -4.49 0.60
N CYS A 53 -18.37 -4.06 0.60
CA CYS A 53 -17.88 -3.04 1.52
C CYS A 53 -18.65 -1.71 1.37
N LEU A 54 -18.91 -1.27 0.14
CA LEU A 54 -19.69 -0.05 -0.12
C LEU A 54 -21.13 -0.16 0.34
N LYS A 55 -21.77 -1.33 0.19
CA LYS A 55 -23.12 -1.61 0.74
C LYS A 55 -23.13 -1.52 2.26
N ASP A 56 -22.12 -2.10 2.93
CA ASP A 56 -21.99 -2.04 4.38
C ASP A 56 -21.79 -0.60 4.85
N MET A 57 -20.96 0.19 4.16
CA MET A 57 -20.74 1.61 4.45
C MET A 57 -22.04 2.41 4.31
N ASP A 58 -22.83 2.15 3.25
CA ASP A 58 -24.13 2.77 3.05
C ASP A 58 -25.11 2.37 4.17
N GLY A 59 -25.14 1.10 4.54
CA GLY A 59 -25.98 0.59 5.63
C GLY A 59 -25.65 1.22 6.98
N MET A 60 -24.41 1.61 7.19
CA MET A 60 -23.94 2.35 8.38
C MET A 60 -24.05 3.87 8.26
N ASN A 61 -24.66 4.38 7.19
CA ASN A 61 -24.83 5.81 6.92
C ASN A 61 -23.50 6.59 6.92
N MET A 62 -22.42 5.99 6.41
CA MET A 62 -21.13 6.65 6.26
C MET A 62 -21.17 7.70 5.15
N SER A 63 -20.30 8.70 5.24
CA SER A 63 -20.18 9.76 4.23
C SER A 63 -19.79 9.18 2.88
N ARG A 64 -20.49 9.59 1.82
CA ARG A 64 -20.15 9.24 0.43
C ARG A 64 -19.11 10.18 -0.18
N ASN A 65 -18.82 11.31 0.47
CA ASN A 65 -17.78 12.23 0.03
C ASN A 65 -16.40 11.76 0.51
N VAL A 66 -15.96 10.62 -0.03
CA VAL A 66 -14.67 9.98 0.25
C VAL A 66 -14.08 9.56 -1.10
N ILE A 67 -12.79 9.78 -1.29
CA ILE A 67 -12.05 9.32 -2.46
C ILE A 67 -11.57 7.89 -2.15
N HIS A 68 -11.94 6.94 -3.00
CA HIS A 68 -11.56 5.53 -2.86
C HIS A 68 -10.68 5.09 -4.04
N PRO A 69 -9.37 5.44 -4.08
CA PRO A 69 -8.50 4.99 -5.15
C PRO A 69 -8.23 3.49 -5.06
N LEU A 70 -8.04 2.85 -6.20
CA LEU A 70 -7.59 1.47 -6.33
C LEU A 70 -6.07 1.43 -6.51
N ALA A 71 -5.43 0.42 -5.92
CA ALA A 71 -3.98 0.23 -6.08
C ALA A 71 -3.60 0.03 -7.55
N THR A 72 -4.41 -0.71 -8.30
CA THR A 72 -4.15 -0.98 -9.73
C THR A 72 -4.23 0.25 -10.62
N GLU A 73 -4.96 1.31 -10.23
CA GLU A 73 -5.08 2.57 -10.99
C GLU A 73 -3.84 3.46 -10.89
N VAL A 74 -2.96 3.20 -9.91
CA VAL A 74 -1.80 4.05 -9.63
C VAL A 74 -0.45 3.33 -9.79
N ILE A 75 -0.45 2.20 -10.51
CA ILE A 75 0.77 1.42 -10.79
C ILE A 75 1.88 2.26 -11.47
N PRO A 76 1.61 3.08 -12.49
CA PRO A 76 2.65 3.94 -13.08
C PRO A 76 3.26 4.90 -12.05
N ASP A 77 2.44 5.52 -11.21
CA ASP A 77 2.91 6.42 -10.15
C ASP A 77 3.75 5.68 -9.10
N MET A 78 3.43 4.40 -8.82
CA MET A 78 4.24 3.56 -7.94
C MET A 78 5.61 3.27 -8.54
N ILE A 79 5.66 2.93 -9.83
CA ILE A 79 6.93 2.67 -10.54
C ILE A 79 7.80 3.93 -10.51
N ASP A 80 7.23 5.10 -10.79
CA ASP A 80 7.96 6.38 -10.78
C ASP A 80 8.48 6.73 -9.37
N MET A 81 7.68 6.50 -8.33
CA MET A 81 8.12 6.71 -6.95
C MET A 81 9.24 5.76 -6.56
N ILE A 82 9.11 4.47 -6.88
CA ILE A 82 10.14 3.46 -6.61
C ILE A 82 11.45 3.82 -7.34
N GLN A 83 11.38 4.23 -8.61
CA GLN A 83 12.55 4.66 -9.37
C GLN A 83 13.22 5.87 -8.69
N THR A 84 12.44 6.84 -8.26
CA THR A 84 12.94 8.00 -7.51
C THR A 84 13.68 7.58 -6.23
N LEU A 85 13.16 6.58 -5.50
CA LEU A 85 13.81 6.04 -4.30
C LEU A 85 15.11 5.32 -4.63
N ILE A 86 15.17 4.59 -5.74
CA ILE A 86 16.41 3.95 -6.22
C ILE A 86 17.45 5.01 -6.57
N ASP A 87 17.07 6.01 -7.35
CA ASP A 87 17.98 7.08 -7.80
C ASP A 87 18.55 7.88 -6.62
N LYS A 88 17.77 8.03 -5.54
CA LYS A 88 18.20 8.66 -4.30
C LYS A 88 18.96 7.71 -3.35
N GLY A 89 19.09 6.44 -3.69
CA GLY A 89 19.76 5.42 -2.89
C GLY A 89 18.97 4.87 -1.71
N TYR A 90 17.67 5.20 -1.59
CA TYR A 90 16.79 4.67 -0.54
C TYR A 90 16.15 3.32 -0.89
N ALA A 91 16.30 2.87 -2.14
CA ALA A 91 15.85 1.55 -2.55
C ALA A 91 16.91 0.88 -3.43
N TYR A 92 16.79 -0.43 -3.62
CA TYR A 92 17.69 -1.22 -4.47
C TYR A 92 16.94 -2.38 -5.11
N ASN A 93 17.41 -2.77 -6.30
CA ASN A 93 16.94 -3.95 -7.00
C ASN A 93 17.85 -5.13 -6.68
N SER A 94 17.26 -6.25 -6.27
CA SER A 94 17.94 -7.53 -6.11
C SER A 94 17.15 -8.62 -6.83
N ASN A 95 17.68 -9.08 -7.95
CA ASN A 95 17.08 -10.13 -8.77
C ASN A 95 15.61 -9.85 -9.20
N GLY A 96 15.30 -8.59 -9.54
CA GLY A 96 13.96 -8.17 -9.97
C GLY A 96 13.00 -7.81 -8.83
N THR A 97 13.36 -8.06 -7.57
CA THR A 97 12.65 -7.55 -6.40
C THR A 97 13.26 -6.23 -5.99
N VAL A 98 12.43 -5.21 -5.74
CA VAL A 98 12.92 -3.92 -5.23
C VAL A 98 12.59 -3.81 -3.75
N TYR A 99 13.60 -3.44 -2.97
CA TYR A 99 13.50 -3.25 -1.52
C TYR A 99 13.77 -1.81 -1.12
N TYR A 100 13.11 -1.35 -0.06
CA TYR A 100 13.41 -0.10 0.61
C TYR A 100 14.47 -0.32 1.69
N ARG A 101 15.52 0.57 1.72
CA ARG A 101 16.58 0.55 2.74
C ARG A 101 16.15 1.31 3.98
N VAL A 102 15.65 0.59 4.98
CA VAL A 102 15.14 1.20 6.22
C VAL A 102 16.21 2.01 6.93
N ARG A 103 17.42 1.46 7.09
CA ARG A 103 18.52 2.14 7.81
C ARG A 103 19.12 3.33 7.08
N LYS A 104 18.76 3.54 5.81
CA LYS A 104 19.20 4.73 5.06
C LYS A 104 18.43 5.99 5.44
N PHE A 105 17.26 5.83 6.02
CA PHE A 105 16.41 6.94 6.47
C PHE A 105 16.54 7.13 7.99
N ASP A 106 17.34 8.12 8.40
CA ASP A 106 17.72 8.35 9.80
C ASP A 106 16.51 8.60 10.72
N ASP A 107 15.44 9.20 10.20
CA ASP A 107 14.18 9.47 10.92
C ASP A 107 13.16 8.31 10.87
N TYR A 108 13.55 7.12 10.37
CA TYR A 108 12.61 5.99 10.30
C TYR A 108 12.14 5.58 11.70
N GLY A 109 10.83 5.43 11.84
CA GLY A 109 10.21 5.13 13.13
C GLY A 109 9.84 6.35 13.98
N LYS A 110 10.30 7.56 13.65
CA LYS A 110 10.01 8.80 14.40
C LYS A 110 8.51 9.07 14.52
N LEU A 111 7.75 8.96 13.42
CA LEU A 111 6.30 9.18 13.42
C LEU A 111 5.56 8.15 14.29
N SER A 112 5.97 6.89 14.24
CA SER A 112 5.35 5.80 15.02
C SER A 112 5.90 5.68 16.44
N ASN A 113 6.88 6.51 16.80
CA ASN A 113 7.62 6.45 18.06
C ASN A 113 8.21 5.08 18.35
N LYS A 114 8.68 4.40 17.28
CA LYS A 114 9.34 3.08 17.35
C LYS A 114 10.84 3.22 17.15
N ASN A 115 11.60 2.52 17.98
CA ASN A 115 13.03 2.37 17.79
C ASN A 115 13.30 1.26 16.77
N ILE A 116 14.25 1.49 15.85
CA ILE A 116 14.68 0.48 14.84
C ILE A 116 15.18 -0.80 15.52
N GLU A 117 15.91 -0.68 16.63
CA GLU A 117 16.42 -1.83 17.39
C GLU A 117 15.29 -2.71 17.97
N ASP A 118 14.18 -2.10 18.41
CA ASP A 118 13.00 -2.82 18.89
C ASP A 118 12.26 -3.55 17.75
N LEU A 119 12.35 -3.03 16.51
CA LEU A 119 11.78 -3.66 15.33
C LEU A 119 12.52 -4.95 14.95
N GLU A 120 13.83 -5.02 15.18
CA GLU A 120 14.62 -6.26 14.98
C GLU A 120 14.21 -7.38 15.95
N ALA A 121 13.92 -7.03 17.21
CA ALA A 121 13.51 -7.98 18.22
C ALA A 121 12.09 -8.56 17.99
N GLY A 122 11.25 -7.85 17.24
CA GLY A 122 9.87 -8.21 16.94
C GLY A 122 9.67 -8.91 15.60
N HIS A 123 10.68 -9.57 15.05
CA HIS A 123 10.61 -10.26 13.76
C HIS A 123 9.39 -11.17 13.70
N ARG A 124 8.43 -10.84 12.82
CA ARG A 124 7.31 -11.72 12.52
C ARG A 124 7.85 -12.94 11.80
N ASP A 125 7.57 -14.14 12.32
CA ASP A 125 7.81 -15.44 11.66
C ASP A 125 7.00 -15.65 10.37
N ILE A 126 6.58 -14.57 9.73
CA ILE A 126 5.87 -14.61 8.44
C ILE A 126 6.92 -14.51 7.35
N LYS A 127 7.33 -15.64 6.80
CA LYS A 127 8.13 -15.68 5.57
C LYS A 127 7.32 -15.05 4.43
N VAL A 128 7.65 -13.83 4.07
CA VAL A 128 7.14 -13.18 2.86
C VAL A 128 8.03 -13.62 1.70
N SER A 129 7.42 -14.05 0.59
CA SER A 129 8.20 -14.48 -0.57
C SER A 129 9.10 -13.34 -1.06
N GLY A 130 10.41 -13.61 -1.19
CA GLY A 130 11.43 -12.63 -1.59
C GLY A 130 12.38 -12.22 -0.46
N GLU A 131 12.29 -12.80 0.72
CA GLU A 131 13.14 -12.42 1.88
C GLU A 131 14.63 -12.80 1.74
N ASP A 132 14.96 -13.75 0.88
CA ASP A 132 16.31 -14.34 0.82
C ASP A 132 17.38 -13.40 0.20
N ASN A 133 16.99 -12.24 -0.36
CA ASN A 133 17.88 -11.34 -1.10
C ASN A 133 17.95 -9.92 -0.52
N LYS A 134 17.54 -9.73 0.73
CA LYS A 134 17.62 -8.44 1.43
C LYS A 134 19.06 -8.11 1.85
N GLU A 135 19.44 -6.83 1.74
CA GLU A 135 20.70 -6.33 2.31
C GLU A 135 20.61 -6.25 3.85
N ASP A 136 19.43 -5.92 4.38
CA ASP A 136 19.15 -5.82 5.82
C ASP A 136 17.79 -6.49 6.13
N PRO A 137 17.67 -7.20 7.26
CA PRO A 137 16.41 -7.85 7.66
C PRO A 137 15.21 -6.90 7.78
N LEU A 138 15.45 -5.63 8.10
CA LEU A 138 14.41 -4.59 8.23
C LEU A 138 13.89 -4.09 6.89
N ASP A 139 14.63 -4.30 5.80
CA ASP A 139 14.22 -3.84 4.48
C ASP A 139 12.91 -4.50 4.07
N PHE A 140 12.07 -3.77 3.38
CA PHE A 140 10.77 -4.29 2.94
C PHE A 140 10.57 -4.11 1.44
N VAL A 141 9.72 -4.96 0.89
CA VAL A 141 9.50 -5.05 -0.55
C VAL A 141 8.65 -3.89 -1.05
N LEU A 142 9.12 -3.21 -2.11
CA LEU A 142 8.38 -2.20 -2.88
C LEU A 142 7.83 -2.76 -4.19
N TRP A 143 8.53 -3.72 -4.81
CA TRP A 143 8.14 -4.39 -6.04
C TRP A 143 8.51 -5.87 -5.99
N LYS A 144 7.59 -6.75 -6.42
CA LYS A 144 7.77 -8.21 -6.45
C LYS A 144 7.73 -8.70 -7.89
N PRO A 145 8.68 -9.54 -8.33
CA PRO A 145 8.56 -10.26 -9.62
C PRO A 145 7.28 -11.10 -9.67
N LYS A 146 6.69 -11.20 -10.87
CA LYS A 146 5.53 -12.05 -11.10
C LYS A 146 5.84 -13.52 -10.82
N LYS A 147 4.82 -14.24 -10.37
CA LYS A 147 4.78 -15.69 -10.36
C LYS A 147 3.79 -16.20 -11.41
N GLU A 148 3.89 -17.47 -11.75
CA GLU A 148 2.94 -18.10 -12.67
C GLU A 148 1.50 -17.98 -12.13
N GLY A 149 0.59 -17.53 -13.02
CA GLY A 149 -0.81 -17.34 -12.67
C GLY A 149 -1.14 -16.03 -11.90
N GLU A 150 -0.14 -15.21 -11.56
CA GLU A 150 -0.38 -13.91 -10.91
C GLU A 150 -0.57 -12.79 -11.95
N PRO A 151 -1.45 -11.79 -11.67
CA PRO A 151 -1.49 -10.56 -12.45
C PRO A 151 -0.17 -9.80 -12.30
N PHE A 152 0.23 -9.09 -13.36
CA PHE A 152 1.49 -8.36 -13.35
C PHE A 152 1.47 -7.14 -14.27
N TRP A 153 2.40 -6.23 -14.01
CA TRP A 153 2.68 -5.04 -14.80
C TRP A 153 4.16 -5.03 -15.19
N ALA A 154 4.46 -4.48 -16.36
CA ALA A 154 5.85 -4.27 -16.77
C ALA A 154 6.49 -3.16 -15.93
N SER A 155 7.72 -3.37 -15.47
CA SER A 155 8.53 -2.37 -14.79
C SER A 155 9.99 -2.42 -15.25
N PRO A 156 10.82 -1.40 -14.95
CA PRO A 156 12.24 -1.43 -15.28
C PRO A 156 13.03 -2.58 -14.63
N TRP A 157 12.51 -3.18 -13.57
CA TRP A 157 13.22 -4.21 -12.78
C TRP A 157 12.77 -5.62 -13.10
N SER A 158 11.49 -5.81 -13.33
CA SER A 158 10.88 -7.08 -13.73
C SER A 158 9.41 -6.87 -14.06
N ASP A 159 8.81 -7.79 -14.85
CA ASP A 159 7.37 -7.97 -14.83
C ASP A 159 6.96 -8.39 -13.42
N GLY A 160 5.97 -7.72 -12.82
CA GLY A 160 5.63 -7.97 -11.43
C GLY A 160 4.50 -7.10 -10.89
N ARG A 161 4.46 -6.93 -9.60
CA ARG A 161 3.44 -6.18 -8.90
C ARG A 161 4.00 -5.42 -7.69
N PRO A 162 3.30 -4.36 -7.21
CA PRO A 162 3.77 -3.60 -6.06
C PRO A 162 3.78 -4.42 -4.78
N GLY A 163 4.68 -4.02 -3.87
CA GLY A 163 4.58 -4.37 -2.47
C GLY A 163 3.52 -3.51 -1.78
N TRP A 164 2.93 -4.02 -0.71
CA TRP A 164 1.82 -3.36 -0.03
C TRP A 164 2.15 -1.93 0.47
N HIS A 165 3.38 -1.70 0.93
CA HIS A 165 3.74 -0.43 1.58
C HIS A 165 3.81 0.78 0.63
N ILE A 166 4.10 0.59 -0.66
CA ILE A 166 4.21 1.70 -1.61
C ILE A 166 2.85 2.29 -2.00
N GLU A 167 1.79 1.48 -1.94
CA GLU A 167 0.44 1.86 -2.35
C GLU A 167 -0.05 3.11 -1.63
N CYS A 168 -0.07 3.06 -0.29
CA CYS A 168 -0.55 4.18 0.52
C CYS A 168 0.28 5.45 0.32
N SER A 169 1.61 5.32 0.19
CA SER A 169 2.49 6.48 -0.02
C SER A 169 2.19 7.19 -1.34
N VAL A 170 2.00 6.42 -2.42
CA VAL A 170 1.69 6.97 -3.73
C VAL A 170 0.30 7.59 -3.77
N MET A 171 -0.71 6.88 -3.25
CA MET A 171 -2.08 7.39 -3.24
C MET A 171 -2.21 8.65 -2.38
N ALA A 172 -1.58 8.67 -1.20
CA ALA A 172 -1.56 9.85 -0.36
C ALA A 172 -0.95 11.06 -1.08
N LYS A 173 0.23 10.91 -1.68
CA LYS A 173 0.85 11.97 -2.46
C LYS A 173 -0.01 12.44 -3.64
N LYS A 174 -0.62 11.51 -4.38
CA LYS A 174 -1.42 11.79 -5.56
C LYS A 174 -2.71 12.55 -5.26
N TYR A 175 -3.41 12.17 -4.19
CA TYR A 175 -4.74 12.69 -3.88
C TYR A 175 -4.74 13.76 -2.78
N LEU A 176 -3.73 13.81 -1.92
CA LEU A 176 -3.64 14.76 -0.81
C LEU A 176 -2.45 15.74 -0.95
N GLY A 177 -1.48 15.45 -1.83
CA GLY A 177 -0.31 16.30 -2.02
C GLY A 177 0.87 15.93 -1.12
N GLU A 178 1.78 16.89 -0.93
CA GLU A 178 3.04 16.67 -0.22
C GLU A 178 2.86 16.75 1.32
N GLU A 179 1.85 17.43 1.80
CA GLU A 179 1.55 17.61 3.22
C GLU A 179 0.23 16.93 3.57
N ILE A 180 0.22 16.16 4.63
CA ILE A 180 -0.94 15.39 5.11
C ILE A 180 -1.14 15.71 6.58
N ASP A 181 -2.35 16.14 6.96
CA ASP A 181 -2.67 16.50 8.35
C ASP A 181 -2.93 15.26 9.22
N ILE A 182 -3.60 14.25 8.67
CA ILE A 182 -3.97 13.02 9.41
C ILE A 182 -3.66 11.81 8.53
N HIS A 183 -2.86 10.88 9.06
CA HIS A 183 -2.60 9.58 8.47
C HIS A 183 -2.85 8.46 9.50
N ALA A 184 -3.58 7.39 9.14
CA ALA A 184 -3.98 6.31 10.02
C ALA A 184 -3.87 4.93 9.37
#